data_f43fef0cbc50c15f034c71fdba700732
#
_entry.id   f43fef0cbc50c15f034c71fdba700732
#
_cell.length_a   1.000
_cell.length_b   1.000
_cell.length_c   1.000
_cell.angle_alpha   90.00
_cell.angle_beta   90.00
_cell.angle_gamma   90.00
#
_symmetry.space_group_name_H-M   'P 1'
#
loop_
_entity.id
_entity.type
_entity.pdbx_description
1 polymer ?
#
loop_
_entity_poly.entity_id
_entity_poly.type
_entity_poly.pdbx_seq_one_letter_code
_entity_poly.pdbx_strand_id
1 'polypeptide(L)'
;TEQKMWKNSDPRLAATILYNGCEWGQATSTKTNVIDVVYGHRDNPIGNQNATPTGYYVRKYIPETILSSNHSGTAKRLWKIFTYSELLLNYAEALNEADYVGNKTQVCNLLDQIRHRGGIMGNVADRTDLNSQTAMRNFIHKERTIELAFEEHRWWDVRRWNVAGDALGRDIYGVNVAADGTITRKVAQHRKWQDKFYLYPIPEAEVWKIGQDFQNDGWKE
;
A
#
# COMPACT_ATOMS: atom_id res chain seq x y z
N THR A 1 10.97 -22.56 0.55
CA THR A 1 9.95 -22.16 1.55
C THR A 1 9.52 -20.73 1.38
N GLU A 2 10.40 -19.80 1.02
CA GLU A 2 10.08 -18.39 0.75
C GLU A 2 9.15 -18.21 -0.45
N GLN A 3 9.39 -18.91 -1.53
CA GLN A 3 8.54 -18.87 -2.72
C GLN A 3 7.09 -19.31 -2.44
N LYS A 4 6.85 -20.11 -1.39
CA LYS A 4 5.50 -20.49 -0.98
C LYS A 4 4.71 -19.34 -0.34
N MET A 5 5.36 -18.44 0.39
CA MET A 5 4.71 -17.31 1.05
C MET A 5 4.15 -16.30 0.03
N TRP A 6 4.84 -16.13 -1.11
CA TRP A 6 4.46 -15.18 -2.15
C TRP A 6 3.70 -15.80 -3.33
N LYS A 7 3.77 -17.14 -3.46
CA LYS A 7 3.31 -17.89 -4.65
C LYS A 7 1.81 -17.74 -4.96
N ASN A 8 0.98 -17.51 -3.95
CA ASN A 8 -0.47 -17.36 -4.09
C ASN A 8 -0.94 -15.93 -3.78
N SER A 9 -0.03 -14.98 -3.85
CA SER A 9 -0.35 -13.57 -3.64
C SER A 9 -1.00 -12.97 -4.87
N ASP A 10 -1.64 -11.81 -4.68
CA ASP A 10 -2.15 -10.98 -5.76
C ASP A 10 -1.01 -10.72 -6.78
N PRO A 11 -1.23 -10.93 -8.08
CA PRO A 11 -0.20 -10.72 -9.11
C PRO A 11 0.43 -9.33 -9.08
N ARG A 12 -0.32 -8.31 -8.63
CA ARG A 12 0.15 -6.93 -8.48
C ARG A 12 1.20 -6.77 -7.38
N LEU A 13 1.33 -7.73 -6.45
CA LEU A 13 2.37 -7.70 -5.43
C LEU A 13 3.75 -7.57 -6.06
N ALA A 14 4.08 -8.47 -6.99
CA ALA A 14 5.37 -8.48 -7.67
C ALA A 14 5.64 -7.23 -8.52
N ALA A 15 4.59 -6.57 -9.01
CA ALA A 15 4.72 -5.30 -9.74
C ALA A 15 4.90 -4.08 -8.82
N THR A 16 4.56 -4.21 -7.53
CA THR A 16 4.46 -3.10 -6.58
C THR A 16 5.57 -3.12 -5.55
N ILE A 17 5.98 -4.31 -5.09
CA ILE A 17 6.90 -4.51 -3.96
C ILE A 17 8.01 -5.48 -4.37
N LEU A 18 9.24 -5.19 -3.93
CA LEU A 18 10.35 -6.13 -3.95
C LEU A 18 10.41 -6.85 -2.59
N TYR A 19 10.67 -8.13 -2.62
CA TYR A 19 10.76 -9.00 -1.45
C TYR A 19 11.92 -9.98 -1.62
N ASN A 20 12.27 -10.69 -0.57
CA ASN A 20 13.39 -11.63 -0.60
C ASN A 20 13.24 -12.67 -1.72
N GLY A 21 14.30 -12.89 -2.47
CA GLY A 21 14.35 -13.86 -3.57
C GLY A 21 13.76 -13.37 -4.89
N CYS A 22 13.16 -12.14 -4.98
CA CYS A 22 12.70 -11.62 -6.25
C CYS A 22 13.83 -10.94 -7.03
N GLU A 23 13.71 -10.92 -8.37
CA GLU A 23 14.68 -10.28 -9.24
C GLU A 23 14.41 -8.78 -9.39
N TRP A 24 15.50 -7.99 -9.44
CA TRP A 24 15.47 -6.56 -9.66
C TRP A 24 16.64 -6.09 -10.53
N GLY A 25 16.31 -5.50 -11.68
CA GLY A 25 17.32 -4.99 -12.62
C GLY A 25 18.03 -6.11 -13.37
N GLN A 26 19.22 -5.83 -13.87
CA GLN A 26 20.02 -6.77 -14.65
C GLN A 26 21.14 -7.37 -13.79
N ALA A 27 21.29 -8.69 -13.84
CA ALA A 27 22.45 -9.37 -13.28
C ALA A 27 23.71 -9.00 -14.08
N THR A 28 24.83 -8.89 -13.40
CA THR A 28 26.17 -8.75 -14.01
C THR A 28 27.03 -9.97 -13.68
N SER A 29 28.21 -10.09 -14.30
CA SER A 29 29.16 -11.14 -13.98
C SER A 29 29.63 -11.17 -12.52
N THR A 30 29.46 -10.05 -11.81
CA THR A 30 29.93 -9.88 -10.42
C THR A 30 28.81 -9.62 -9.40
N LYS A 31 27.56 -9.39 -9.85
CA LYS A 31 26.43 -9.07 -8.98
C LYS A 31 25.19 -9.84 -9.41
N THR A 32 24.57 -10.51 -8.46
CA THR A 32 23.21 -11.03 -8.63
C THR A 32 22.20 -9.88 -8.62
N ASN A 33 21.13 -10.04 -9.41
CA ASN A 33 19.98 -9.15 -9.39
C ASN A 33 18.89 -9.57 -8.39
N VAL A 34 19.14 -10.61 -7.61
CA VAL A 34 18.18 -11.10 -6.62
C VAL A 34 18.23 -10.24 -5.36
N ILE A 35 17.06 -9.84 -4.86
CA ILE A 35 16.92 -9.15 -3.56
C ILE A 35 17.20 -10.16 -2.43
N ASP A 36 18.13 -9.80 -1.55
CA ASP A 36 18.64 -10.68 -0.50
C ASP A 36 18.56 -10.00 0.88
N VAL A 37 17.46 -10.23 1.58
CA VAL A 37 17.19 -9.70 2.93
C VAL A 37 17.50 -10.71 4.04
N VAL A 38 18.23 -11.77 3.73
CA VAL A 38 18.73 -12.71 4.74
C VAL A 38 19.55 -11.96 5.78
N TYR A 39 19.48 -12.39 7.03
CA TYR A 39 20.17 -11.75 8.14
C TYR A 39 21.67 -11.54 7.85
N GLY A 40 22.12 -10.30 7.96
CA GLY A 40 23.50 -9.90 7.67
C GLY A 40 23.87 -9.78 6.19
N HIS A 41 22.99 -10.11 5.25
CA HIS A 41 23.22 -9.98 3.81
C HIS A 41 22.96 -8.57 3.31
N ARG A 42 23.22 -8.35 2.01
CA ARG A 42 23.28 -7.03 1.34
C ARG A 42 22.04 -6.16 1.58
N ASP A 43 20.86 -6.72 1.50
CA ASP A 43 19.60 -5.98 1.55
C ASP A 43 18.91 -6.08 2.93
N ASN A 44 19.66 -6.53 3.95
CA ASN A 44 19.19 -6.62 5.34
C ASN A 44 19.67 -5.39 6.15
N PRO A 45 18.83 -4.78 7.01
CA PRO A 45 19.20 -3.61 7.79
C PRO A 45 20.36 -3.81 8.77
N ILE A 46 20.66 -5.04 9.17
CA ILE A 46 21.81 -5.33 10.04
C ILE A 46 23.12 -5.24 9.29
N GLY A 47 23.13 -5.62 8.01
CA GLY A 47 24.31 -5.51 7.13
C GLY A 47 24.40 -4.18 6.40
N ASN A 48 23.32 -3.40 6.34
CA ASN A 48 23.22 -2.19 5.56
C ASN A 48 22.25 -1.18 6.18
N GLN A 49 22.76 -0.08 6.70
CA GLN A 49 21.94 0.98 7.33
C GLN A 49 20.94 1.63 6.38
N ASN A 50 21.14 1.54 5.07
CA ASN A 50 20.22 2.06 4.05
C ASN A 50 19.12 1.05 3.67
N ALA A 51 19.15 -0.17 4.22
CA ALA A 51 18.13 -1.16 3.97
C ALA A 51 16.84 -0.87 4.76
N THR A 52 15.70 -1.30 4.19
CA THR A 52 14.41 -1.12 4.84
C THR A 52 14.26 -1.97 6.11
N PRO A 53 13.71 -1.44 7.20
CA PRO A 53 13.48 -2.21 8.42
C PRO A 53 12.44 -3.31 8.25
N THR A 54 11.60 -3.25 7.20
CA THR A 54 10.53 -4.24 6.95
C THR A 54 10.98 -5.47 6.18
N GLY A 55 12.12 -5.41 5.48
CA GLY A 55 12.53 -6.44 4.52
C GLY A 55 11.78 -6.39 3.17
N TYR A 56 11.01 -5.30 2.93
CA TYR A 56 10.30 -5.04 1.69
C TYR A 56 10.76 -3.72 1.10
N TYR A 57 10.81 -3.64 -0.25
CA TYR A 57 11.19 -2.44 -0.97
C TYR A 57 10.12 -2.04 -1.96
N VAL A 58 10.02 -0.76 -2.26
CA VAL A 58 9.11 -0.25 -3.30
C VAL A 58 9.68 -0.58 -4.67
N ARG A 59 8.88 -1.21 -5.53
CA ARG A 59 9.17 -1.43 -6.95
C ARG A 59 8.44 -0.42 -7.84
N LYS A 60 7.20 -0.14 -7.50
CA LYS A 60 6.34 0.79 -8.25
C LYS A 60 7.04 2.15 -8.42
N TYR A 61 7.01 2.71 -9.63
CA TYR A 61 7.65 3.97 -10.02
C TYR A 61 9.20 3.97 -10.10
N ILE A 62 9.86 2.88 -9.78
CA ILE A 62 11.32 2.83 -9.88
C ILE A 62 11.68 2.06 -11.15
N PRO A 63 12.32 2.69 -12.15
CA PRO A 63 12.78 1.99 -13.35
C PRO A 63 13.86 0.97 -13.01
N GLU A 64 13.80 -0.21 -13.59
CA GLU A 64 14.78 -1.28 -13.38
C GLU A 64 16.18 -0.93 -13.91
N THR A 65 16.29 0.11 -14.72
CA THR A 65 17.56 0.67 -15.22
C THR A 65 18.32 1.45 -14.16
N ILE A 66 17.67 1.81 -13.03
CA ILE A 66 18.35 2.45 -11.91
C ILE A 66 19.00 1.37 -11.05
N LEU A 67 20.29 1.18 -11.21
CA LEU A 67 21.10 0.32 -10.36
C LEU A 67 21.43 1.06 -9.05
N SER A 68 21.52 0.33 -7.94
CA SER A 68 21.88 0.90 -6.62
C SER A 68 23.22 1.63 -6.60
N SER A 69 24.11 1.34 -7.53
CA SER A 69 25.40 2.00 -7.70
C SER A 69 25.38 3.26 -8.55
N ASN A 70 24.25 3.58 -9.20
CA ASN A 70 24.15 4.73 -10.09
C ASN A 70 23.10 5.72 -9.58
N HIS A 71 23.41 6.41 -8.48
CA HIS A 71 22.55 7.44 -7.90
C HIS A 71 22.38 8.68 -8.80
N SER A 72 23.24 8.85 -9.80
CA SER A 72 23.22 9.96 -10.75
C SER A 72 22.41 9.67 -12.02
N GLY A 73 21.85 8.47 -12.16
CA GLY A 73 21.09 8.09 -13.33
C GLY A 73 19.84 8.94 -13.52
N THR A 74 19.78 9.67 -14.63
CA THR A 74 18.60 10.44 -15.06
C THR A 74 17.55 9.53 -15.68
N ALA A 75 16.91 8.67 -14.89
CA ALA A 75 15.78 7.93 -15.38
C ALA A 75 14.51 8.78 -15.26
N LYS A 76 13.76 8.89 -16.35
CA LYS A 76 12.44 9.54 -16.33
C LYS A 76 11.52 8.74 -15.42
N ARG A 77 10.95 9.41 -14.43
CA ARG A 77 9.91 8.86 -13.56
C ARG A 77 8.63 9.58 -13.86
N LEU A 78 7.57 8.80 -14.12
CA LEU A 78 6.24 9.36 -14.34
C LEU A 78 5.52 9.39 -12.99
N TRP A 79 5.17 10.58 -12.53
CA TRP A 79 4.26 10.75 -11.41
C TRP A 79 2.83 10.81 -11.92
N LYS A 80 1.98 9.92 -11.42
CA LYS A 80 0.56 9.89 -11.79
C LYS A 80 -0.20 10.81 -10.85
N ILE A 81 -0.85 11.82 -11.40
CA ILE A 81 -1.71 12.73 -10.63
C ILE A 81 -3.08 12.10 -10.43
N PHE A 82 -3.62 11.47 -11.48
CA PHE A 82 -4.92 10.80 -11.47
C PHE A 82 -4.91 9.62 -12.45
N THR A 83 -5.58 8.52 -12.11
CA THR A 83 -5.61 7.33 -12.94
C THR A 83 -7.04 6.88 -13.25
N TYR A 84 -7.19 6.17 -14.37
CA TYR A 84 -8.49 5.59 -14.72
C TYR A 84 -8.95 4.54 -13.68
N SER A 85 -8.02 3.79 -13.10
CA SER A 85 -8.34 2.87 -12.00
C SER A 85 -8.92 3.58 -10.78
N GLU A 86 -8.40 4.76 -10.46
CA GLU A 86 -8.95 5.59 -9.38
C GLU A 86 -10.38 6.02 -9.69
N LEU A 87 -10.64 6.48 -10.93
CA LEU A 87 -12.00 6.84 -11.36
C LEU A 87 -12.97 5.67 -11.22
N LEU A 88 -12.58 4.46 -11.67
CA LEU A 88 -13.41 3.27 -11.55
C LEU A 88 -13.71 2.91 -10.09
N LEU A 89 -12.70 3.03 -9.20
CA LEU A 89 -12.86 2.77 -7.77
C LEU A 89 -13.76 3.81 -7.09
N ASN A 90 -13.59 5.09 -7.42
CA ASN A 90 -14.46 6.17 -6.92
C ASN A 90 -15.91 5.93 -7.35
N TYR A 91 -16.13 5.52 -8.59
CA TYR A 91 -17.46 5.25 -9.11
C TYR A 91 -18.08 3.99 -8.49
N ALA A 92 -17.31 2.93 -8.34
CA ALA A 92 -17.77 1.70 -7.67
C ALA A 92 -18.19 1.96 -6.21
N GLU A 93 -17.39 2.74 -5.48
CA GLU A 93 -17.69 3.13 -4.10
C GLU A 93 -18.98 3.97 -4.05
N ALA A 94 -19.10 5.00 -4.89
CA ALA A 94 -20.29 5.85 -4.92
C ALA A 94 -21.57 5.07 -5.26
N LEU A 95 -21.52 4.16 -6.22
CA LEU A 95 -22.66 3.31 -6.57
C LEU A 95 -23.07 2.37 -5.44
N ASN A 96 -22.09 1.77 -4.76
CA ASN A 96 -22.36 0.90 -3.61
C ASN A 96 -23.02 1.67 -2.47
N GLU A 97 -22.57 2.89 -2.21
CA GLU A 97 -23.12 3.72 -1.13
C GLU A 97 -24.51 4.28 -1.47
N ALA A 98 -24.77 4.58 -2.74
CA ALA A 98 -26.07 5.09 -3.18
C ALA A 98 -27.17 4.02 -3.16
N ASP A 99 -26.93 2.88 -3.76
CA ASP A 99 -27.86 1.73 -3.80
C ASP A 99 -27.13 0.44 -4.15
N TYR A 100 -26.76 -0.31 -3.13
CA TYR A 100 -26.04 -1.58 -3.32
C TYR A 100 -26.83 -2.59 -4.15
N VAL A 101 -28.14 -2.71 -3.92
CA VAL A 101 -28.97 -3.74 -4.57
C VAL A 101 -29.11 -3.43 -6.06
N GLY A 102 -29.50 -2.21 -6.38
CA GLY A 102 -29.72 -1.77 -7.76
C GLY A 102 -28.44 -1.68 -8.57
N ASN A 103 -27.33 -1.37 -7.93
CA ASN A 103 -26.05 -1.13 -8.62
C ASN A 103 -25.05 -2.31 -8.52
N LYS A 104 -25.39 -3.39 -7.83
CA LYS A 104 -24.44 -4.50 -7.56
C LYS A 104 -23.74 -5.01 -8.82
N THR A 105 -24.48 -5.25 -9.89
CA THR A 105 -23.92 -5.73 -11.15
C THR A 105 -22.91 -4.75 -11.74
N GLN A 106 -23.21 -3.47 -11.73
CA GLN A 106 -22.32 -2.44 -12.25
C GLN A 106 -21.06 -2.31 -11.39
N VAL A 107 -21.19 -2.34 -10.06
CA VAL A 107 -20.06 -2.34 -9.13
C VAL A 107 -19.13 -3.53 -9.41
N CYS A 108 -19.68 -4.73 -9.56
CA CYS A 108 -18.89 -5.92 -9.90
C CYS A 108 -18.12 -5.74 -11.21
N ASN A 109 -18.78 -5.23 -12.26
CA ASN A 109 -18.14 -5.02 -13.57
C ASN A 109 -17.00 -3.97 -13.50
N LEU A 110 -17.14 -2.92 -12.71
CA LEU A 110 -16.09 -1.91 -12.51
C LEU A 110 -14.87 -2.52 -11.81
N LEU A 111 -15.10 -3.32 -10.78
CA LEU A 111 -14.03 -4.00 -10.05
C LEU A 111 -13.35 -5.07 -10.91
N ASP A 112 -14.10 -5.81 -11.73
CA ASP A 112 -13.56 -6.81 -12.62
C ASP A 112 -12.61 -6.20 -13.68
N GLN A 113 -12.91 -5.02 -14.21
CA GLN A 113 -12.00 -4.32 -15.12
C GLN A 113 -10.61 -4.09 -14.48
N ILE A 114 -10.57 -3.67 -13.22
CA ILE A 114 -9.33 -3.43 -12.49
C ILE A 114 -8.62 -4.75 -12.21
N ARG A 115 -9.35 -5.73 -11.70
CA ARG A 115 -8.83 -7.04 -11.29
C ARG A 115 -8.30 -7.85 -12.47
N HIS A 116 -9.03 -7.93 -13.57
CA HIS A 116 -8.60 -8.63 -14.78
C HIS A 116 -7.35 -7.99 -15.39
N ARG A 117 -7.29 -6.64 -15.43
CA ARG A 117 -6.07 -5.94 -15.81
C ARG A 117 -4.89 -6.28 -14.89
N GLY A 118 -5.14 -6.46 -13.60
CA GLY A 118 -4.16 -6.88 -12.60
C GLY A 118 -3.79 -8.37 -12.66
N GLY A 119 -4.36 -9.14 -13.59
CA GLY A 119 -4.09 -10.57 -13.75
C GLY A 119 -4.88 -11.47 -12.80
N ILE A 120 -5.90 -10.95 -12.13
CA ILE A 120 -6.77 -11.73 -11.23
C ILE A 120 -7.96 -12.22 -12.03
N MET A 121 -7.96 -13.50 -12.34
CA MET A 121 -9.04 -14.15 -13.07
C MET A 121 -10.21 -14.50 -12.15
N GLY A 122 -11.42 -14.55 -12.69
CA GLY A 122 -12.67 -14.77 -11.95
C GLY A 122 -13.43 -13.47 -11.68
N ASN A 123 -14.75 -13.57 -11.65
CA ASN A 123 -15.62 -12.41 -11.54
C ASN A 123 -15.96 -12.10 -10.09
N VAL A 124 -16.09 -10.83 -9.77
CA VAL A 124 -16.53 -10.36 -8.45
C VAL A 124 -17.99 -10.80 -8.18
N ALA A 125 -18.81 -10.90 -9.24
CA ALA A 125 -20.19 -11.35 -9.14
C ALA A 125 -20.35 -12.80 -8.61
N ASP A 126 -19.33 -13.66 -8.85
CA ASP A 126 -19.36 -15.06 -8.39
C ASP A 126 -19.05 -15.23 -6.90
N ARG A 127 -18.70 -14.15 -6.21
CA ARG A 127 -18.36 -14.15 -4.79
C ARG A 127 -19.61 -14.14 -3.91
N THR A 128 -19.77 -15.18 -3.13
CA THR A 128 -20.91 -15.35 -2.21
C THR A 128 -20.75 -14.56 -0.90
N ASP A 129 -19.53 -14.17 -0.56
CA ASP A 129 -19.22 -13.38 0.64
C ASP A 129 -19.55 -11.88 0.48
N LEU A 130 -19.81 -11.40 -0.74
CA LEU A 130 -20.22 -10.03 -1.03
C LEU A 130 -21.75 -9.89 -1.08
N ASN A 131 -22.41 -10.27 0.02
CA ASN A 131 -23.86 -10.39 0.12
C ASN A 131 -24.55 -9.19 0.81
N SER A 132 -23.82 -8.15 1.13
CA SER A 132 -24.33 -6.92 1.73
C SER A 132 -23.55 -5.69 1.28
N GLN A 133 -24.17 -4.51 1.41
CA GLN A 133 -23.51 -3.24 1.13
C GLN A 133 -22.17 -3.10 1.89
N THR A 134 -22.17 -3.47 3.18
CA THR A 134 -20.97 -3.41 4.02
C THR A 134 -19.88 -4.37 3.55
N ALA A 135 -20.23 -5.60 3.16
CA ALA A 135 -19.27 -6.56 2.63
C ALA A 135 -18.65 -6.05 1.32
N MET A 136 -19.49 -5.52 0.43
CA MET A 136 -19.03 -4.91 -0.83
C MET A 136 -18.17 -3.67 -0.58
N ARG A 137 -18.55 -2.78 0.34
CA ARG A 137 -17.75 -1.62 0.77
C ARG A 137 -16.36 -2.04 1.21
N ASN A 138 -16.26 -3.00 2.10
CA ASN A 138 -14.99 -3.51 2.61
C ASN A 138 -14.13 -4.11 1.49
N PHE A 139 -14.76 -4.76 0.52
CA PHE A 139 -14.07 -5.29 -0.64
C PHE A 139 -13.54 -4.18 -1.55
N ILE A 140 -14.33 -3.16 -1.85
CA ILE A 140 -13.92 -1.97 -2.61
C ILE A 140 -12.76 -1.27 -1.89
N HIS A 141 -12.84 -1.06 -0.58
CA HIS A 141 -11.78 -0.44 0.21
C HIS A 141 -10.47 -1.24 0.15
N LYS A 142 -10.56 -2.58 0.20
CA LYS A 142 -9.41 -3.47 0.05
C LYS A 142 -8.81 -3.37 -1.35
N GLU A 143 -9.65 -3.45 -2.38
CA GLU A 143 -9.22 -3.32 -3.78
C GLU A 143 -8.52 -1.99 -4.03
N ARG A 144 -9.09 -0.89 -3.54
CA ARG A 144 -8.50 0.45 -3.59
C ARG A 144 -7.14 0.51 -2.89
N THR A 145 -7.02 -0.11 -1.73
CA THR A 145 -5.75 -0.16 -0.98
C THR A 145 -4.65 -0.87 -1.76
N ILE A 146 -4.98 -1.94 -2.49
CA ILE A 146 -4.03 -2.72 -3.28
C ILE A 146 -3.68 -1.99 -4.58
N GLU A 147 -4.68 -1.55 -5.31
CA GLU A 147 -4.51 -0.93 -6.63
C GLU A 147 -3.73 0.39 -6.54
N LEU A 148 -4.11 1.24 -5.59
CA LEU A 148 -3.51 2.57 -5.40
C LEU A 148 -2.36 2.57 -4.37
N ALA A 149 -1.76 1.40 -4.10
CA ALA A 149 -0.60 1.32 -3.22
C ALA A 149 0.53 2.24 -3.72
N PHE A 150 1.11 3.04 -2.81
CA PHE A 150 2.14 4.06 -3.07
C PHE A 150 1.69 5.22 -4.00
N GLU A 151 0.37 5.43 -4.15
CA GLU A 151 -0.19 6.57 -4.90
C GLU A 151 -0.78 7.65 -3.96
N GLU A 152 -0.34 7.70 -2.71
CA GLU A 152 -0.68 8.68 -1.67
C GLU A 152 -2.15 8.69 -1.21
N HIS A 153 -2.98 7.76 -1.70
CA HIS A 153 -4.41 7.70 -1.36
C HIS A 153 -4.68 7.19 0.05
N ARG A 154 -3.86 6.26 0.57
CA ARG A 154 -4.15 5.53 1.81
C ARG A 154 -4.41 6.44 3.02
N TRP A 155 -3.63 7.49 3.18
CA TRP A 155 -3.77 8.45 4.28
C TRP A 155 -5.13 9.14 4.27
N TRP A 156 -5.58 9.56 3.10
CA TRP A 156 -6.86 10.24 2.91
C TRP A 156 -8.04 9.28 3.02
N ASP A 157 -7.93 8.10 2.43
CA ASP A 157 -8.96 7.06 2.42
C ASP A 157 -9.33 6.60 3.83
N VAL A 158 -8.36 6.25 4.67
CA VAL A 158 -8.65 5.77 6.02
C VAL A 158 -9.26 6.85 6.93
N ARG A 159 -8.94 8.12 6.65
CA ARG A 159 -9.53 9.25 7.36
C ARG A 159 -10.97 9.52 6.91
N ARG A 160 -11.23 9.58 5.60
CA ARG A 160 -12.60 9.78 5.09
C ARG A 160 -13.54 8.60 5.40
N TRP A 161 -12.99 7.39 5.50
CA TRP A 161 -13.75 6.20 5.93
C TRP A 161 -13.91 6.11 7.45
N ASN A 162 -13.28 6.99 8.20
CA ASN A 162 -13.26 7.02 9.67
C ASN A 162 -12.74 5.72 10.30
N VAL A 163 -11.72 5.12 9.71
CA VAL A 163 -11.07 3.86 10.16
C VAL A 163 -9.56 4.04 10.41
N ALA A 164 -9.10 5.27 10.52
CA ALA A 164 -7.67 5.56 10.65
C ALA A 164 -7.07 5.00 11.94
N GLY A 165 -7.82 5.00 13.04
CA GLY A 165 -7.40 4.39 14.31
C GLY A 165 -6.99 2.93 14.12
N ASP A 166 -7.88 2.12 13.54
CA ASP A 166 -7.64 0.71 13.29
C ASP A 166 -6.60 0.46 12.19
N ALA A 167 -6.56 1.32 11.17
CA ALA A 167 -5.69 1.14 10.03
C ALA A 167 -4.25 1.61 10.27
N LEU A 168 -4.06 2.72 11.01
CA LEU A 168 -2.78 3.38 11.20
C LEU A 168 -2.24 3.28 12.63
N GLY A 169 -3.11 2.99 13.62
CA GLY A 169 -2.73 2.90 15.03
C GLY A 169 -2.04 1.59 15.44
N ARG A 170 -1.91 0.64 14.51
CA ARG A 170 -1.29 -0.66 14.77
C ARG A 170 0.15 -0.73 14.30
N ASP A 171 0.91 -1.64 14.88
CA ASP A 171 2.30 -1.90 14.52
C ASP A 171 2.47 -2.19 13.03
N ILE A 172 3.58 -1.73 12.49
CA ILE A 172 4.06 -2.12 11.17
C ILE A 172 4.93 -3.36 11.33
N TYR A 173 4.64 -4.34 10.50
CA TYR A 173 5.38 -5.60 10.51
C TYR A 173 6.26 -5.71 9.28
N GLY A 174 7.37 -6.37 9.48
CA GLY A 174 8.28 -6.81 8.44
C GLY A 174 8.58 -8.29 8.60
N VAL A 175 9.53 -8.76 7.80
CA VAL A 175 10.03 -10.13 7.85
C VAL A 175 11.49 -10.14 8.31
N ASN A 176 11.85 -11.20 9.03
CA ASN A 176 13.21 -11.58 9.27
C ASN A 176 13.45 -12.93 8.56
N VAL A 177 14.46 -12.98 7.72
CA VAL A 177 14.85 -14.18 6.98
C VAL A 177 16.14 -14.70 7.57
N ALA A 178 16.11 -15.90 8.15
CA ALA A 178 17.28 -16.54 8.69
C ALA A 178 18.14 -17.20 7.57
N ALA A 179 19.38 -17.52 7.88
CA ALA A 179 20.30 -18.16 6.93
C ALA A 179 19.82 -19.52 6.39
N ASP A 180 18.97 -20.21 7.14
CA ASP A 180 18.33 -21.47 6.73
C ASP A 180 17.08 -21.27 5.86
N GLY A 181 16.73 -20.01 5.54
CA GLY A 181 15.54 -19.63 4.78
C GLY A 181 14.26 -19.57 5.62
N THR A 182 14.32 -19.70 6.93
CA THR A 182 13.17 -19.55 7.81
C THR A 182 12.73 -18.10 7.85
N ILE A 183 11.44 -17.85 7.58
CA ILE A 183 10.84 -16.52 7.60
C ILE A 183 10.01 -16.35 8.87
N THR A 184 10.31 -15.32 9.63
CA THR A 184 9.56 -14.92 10.81
C THR A 184 9.07 -13.49 10.70
N ARG A 185 7.87 -13.22 11.23
CA ARG A 185 7.33 -11.87 11.31
C ARG A 185 8.01 -11.12 12.46
N LYS A 186 8.36 -9.85 12.21
CA LYS A 186 8.88 -8.95 13.23
C LYS A 186 8.13 -7.64 13.25
N VAL A 187 8.10 -6.97 14.38
CA VAL A 187 7.65 -5.58 14.46
C VAL A 187 8.77 -4.69 13.91
N ALA A 188 8.47 -3.95 12.86
CA ALA A 188 9.41 -3.01 12.24
C ALA A 188 9.24 -1.60 12.84
N GLN A 189 8.01 -1.23 13.22
CA GLN A 189 7.70 0.06 13.82
C GLN A 189 6.43 -0.02 14.66
N HIS A 190 6.48 0.53 15.87
CA HIS A 190 5.29 0.78 16.68
C HIS A 190 4.64 2.09 16.25
N ARG A 191 3.33 2.07 16.05
CA ARG A 191 2.54 3.26 15.70
C ARG A 191 1.50 3.54 16.77
N LYS A 192 1.17 4.81 16.92
CA LYS A 192 0.08 5.28 17.77
C LYS A 192 -0.83 6.19 16.97
N TRP A 193 -2.11 6.07 17.20
CA TRP A 193 -3.13 6.96 16.64
C TRP A 193 -3.77 7.75 17.79
N GLN A 194 -4.16 8.98 17.51
CA GLN A 194 -5.00 9.80 18.35
C GLN A 194 -6.10 10.40 17.49
N ASP A 195 -7.32 10.47 17.98
CA ASP A 195 -8.48 10.91 17.20
C ASP A 195 -8.34 12.33 16.67
N LYS A 196 -7.59 13.18 17.37
CA LYS A 196 -7.26 14.52 16.84
C LYS A 196 -6.56 14.49 15.46
N PHE A 197 -5.93 13.39 15.07
CA PHE A 197 -5.25 13.26 13.78
C PHE A 197 -6.22 13.11 12.59
N TYR A 198 -7.52 12.97 12.83
CA TYR A 198 -8.52 13.08 11.75
C TYR A 198 -8.54 14.48 11.15
N LEU A 199 -8.28 15.50 11.94
CA LEU A 199 -8.18 16.89 11.49
C LEU A 199 -6.74 17.39 11.71
N TYR A 200 -6.24 18.22 10.81
CA TYR A 200 -4.99 18.91 11.03
C TYR A 200 -5.20 20.07 12.00
N PRO A 201 -4.17 20.43 12.78
CA PRO A 201 -4.24 21.68 13.54
C PRO A 201 -4.34 22.87 12.60
N ILE A 202 -5.12 23.87 12.96
CA ILE A 202 -5.06 25.17 12.30
C ILE A 202 -3.67 25.75 12.60
N PRO A 203 -2.95 26.28 11.58
CA PRO A 203 -1.63 26.86 11.80
C PRO A 203 -1.64 27.91 12.90
N GLU A 204 -0.64 27.89 13.76
CA GLU A 204 -0.55 28.77 14.94
C GLU A 204 -0.73 30.26 14.57
N ALA A 205 -0.10 30.69 13.48
CA ALA A 205 -0.23 32.06 12.98
C ALA A 205 -1.68 32.47 12.63
N GLU A 206 -2.51 31.50 12.24
CA GLU A 206 -3.94 31.76 11.99
C GLU A 206 -4.75 31.71 13.29
N VAL A 207 -4.41 30.79 14.20
CA VAL A 207 -5.04 30.70 15.51
C VAL A 207 -4.86 32.02 16.30
N TRP A 208 -3.70 32.64 16.19
CA TRP A 208 -3.44 33.94 16.84
C TRP A 208 -4.35 35.07 16.32
N LYS A 209 -4.81 34.98 15.07
CA LYS A 209 -5.74 35.98 14.48
C LYS A 209 -7.20 35.70 14.86
N ILE A 210 -7.59 34.45 14.96
CA ILE A 210 -8.99 34.05 15.12
C ILE A 210 -9.35 33.62 16.55
N GLY A 211 -8.35 33.33 17.39
CA GLY A 211 -8.50 32.86 18.77
C GLY A 211 -8.36 31.34 18.94
N GLN A 212 -7.88 30.92 20.11
CA GLN A 212 -7.65 29.50 20.46
C GLN A 212 -8.93 28.66 20.45
N ASP A 213 -10.08 29.26 20.71
CA ASP A 213 -11.38 28.57 20.71
C ASP A 213 -11.72 27.95 19.34
N PHE A 214 -11.16 28.50 18.26
CA PHE A 214 -11.38 28.02 16.89
C PHE A 214 -10.43 26.90 16.48
N GLN A 215 -9.43 26.56 17.31
CA GLN A 215 -8.55 25.43 17.03
C GLN A 215 -9.34 24.11 17.04
N ASN A 216 -8.95 23.17 16.18
CA ASN A 216 -9.56 21.85 16.11
C ASN A 216 -9.40 21.11 17.44
N ASP A 217 -10.40 20.29 17.77
CA ASP A 217 -10.43 19.55 19.02
C ASP A 217 -9.21 18.64 19.19
N GLY A 218 -8.69 18.59 20.42
CA GLY A 218 -7.46 17.86 20.74
C GLY A 218 -6.15 18.58 20.38
N TRP A 219 -6.23 19.77 19.76
CA TRP A 219 -5.11 20.64 19.45
C TRP A 219 -5.16 21.97 20.23
N LYS A 220 -6.23 22.18 20.99
CA LYS A 220 -6.34 23.32 21.94
C LYS A 220 -5.35 23.09 23.08
N GLU A 221 -4.59 24.09 23.44
CA GLU A 221 -3.73 24.12 24.62
C GLU A 221 -4.53 24.43 25.90
#